data_15fb42fb9b9e814e50038c2400f8f35d
#
_entry.id   15fb42fb9b9e814e50038c2400f8f35d
#
_cell.length_a   1.000
_cell.length_b   1.000
_cell.length_c   1.000
_cell.angle_alpha   90.00
_cell.angle_beta   90.00
_cell.angle_gamma   90.00
#
_symmetry.space_group_name_H-M   'P 1'
#
loop_
_entity.id
_entity.type
_entity.pdbx_description
1 polymer ?
#
loop_
_entity_poly.entity_id
_entity_poly.type
_entity_poly.pdbx_seq_one_letter_code
_entity_poly.pdbx_strand_id
1 'polypeptide(L)'
;MIVRTLRPADIPAVVELQREAFPPPFSEALLWKPEHLARHLAVAPALQFVAEINGTLIGSCSNCILSENAWRTRSTWDGMVGGPFLERHDDLGTTLFGLDISIHPVHRRKGIGRQFYQTRFRAVQDLGLRRYGTASRLPDLQESNLDIKEYVQAVLAGDRVDRTLTPLLRYGVSCVASMENFMEDPESRDSAALLEWKP
;
A
#
# COMPACT_ATOMS: atom_id res chain seq x y z
N MET A 1 21.46 -3.96 1.99
CA MET A 1 20.22 -3.31 1.57
C MET A 1 19.91 -2.17 2.54
N ILE A 2 19.54 -1.01 2.01
CA ILE A 2 19.23 0.20 2.76
C ILE A 2 17.81 0.62 2.38
N VAL A 3 16.98 0.99 3.39
CA VAL A 3 15.71 1.69 3.16
C VAL A 3 15.92 3.15 3.50
N ARG A 4 15.60 4.04 2.57
CA ARG A 4 15.74 5.49 2.70
C ARG A 4 14.54 6.21 2.10
N THR A 5 14.43 7.51 2.33
CA THR A 5 13.44 8.34 1.65
C THR A 5 13.73 8.45 0.15
N LEU A 6 12.65 8.53 -0.63
CA LEU A 6 12.68 8.80 -2.07
C LEU A 6 13.26 10.21 -2.34
N ARG A 7 14.03 10.35 -3.40
CA ARG A 7 14.56 11.63 -3.90
C ARG A 7 13.98 11.93 -5.27
N PRO A 8 13.92 13.19 -5.71
CA PRO A 8 13.44 13.51 -7.06
C PRO A 8 14.18 12.77 -8.17
N ALA A 9 15.48 12.55 -8.01
CA ALA A 9 16.32 11.81 -8.98
C ALA A 9 15.96 10.31 -9.09
N ASP A 10 15.25 9.74 -8.09
CA ASP A 10 14.85 8.33 -8.10
C ASP A 10 13.57 8.09 -8.92
N ILE A 11 12.80 9.15 -9.23
CA ILE A 11 11.48 9.02 -9.86
C ILE A 11 11.50 8.15 -11.13
N PRO A 12 12.41 8.35 -12.10
CA PRO A 12 12.44 7.52 -13.29
C PRO A 12 12.63 6.03 -12.96
N ALA A 13 13.54 5.72 -12.03
CA ALA A 13 13.80 4.33 -11.63
C ALA A 13 12.62 3.70 -10.89
N VAL A 14 11.84 4.47 -10.10
CA VAL A 14 10.62 3.98 -9.45
C VAL A 14 9.52 3.68 -10.47
N VAL A 15 9.37 4.50 -11.50
CA VAL A 15 8.40 4.24 -12.58
C VAL A 15 8.71 2.92 -13.28
N GLU A 16 9.96 2.68 -13.65
CA GLU A 16 10.36 1.40 -14.27
C GLU A 16 10.18 0.21 -13.31
N LEU A 17 10.59 0.37 -12.05
CA LEU A 17 10.40 -0.65 -11.02
C LEU A 17 8.93 -1.08 -10.88
N GLN A 18 7.98 -0.15 -10.99
CA GLN A 18 6.56 -0.48 -10.92
C GLN A 18 6.11 -1.34 -12.09
N ARG A 19 6.55 -1.01 -13.32
CA ARG A 19 6.24 -1.81 -14.51
C ARG A 19 6.72 -3.24 -14.37
N GLU A 20 7.92 -3.43 -13.82
CA GLU A 20 8.46 -4.75 -13.55
C GLU A 20 7.76 -5.47 -12.39
N ALA A 21 7.33 -4.71 -11.36
CA ALA A 21 6.62 -5.26 -10.21
C ALA A 21 5.18 -5.66 -10.54
N PHE A 22 4.52 -4.97 -11.46
CA PHE A 22 3.13 -5.18 -11.86
C PHE A 22 3.00 -5.37 -13.37
N PRO A 23 3.49 -6.49 -13.91
CA PRO A 23 3.37 -6.76 -15.35
C PRO A 23 1.90 -7.01 -15.73
N PRO A 24 1.56 -6.95 -17.04
CA PRO A 24 0.24 -7.36 -17.52
C PRO A 24 -0.19 -8.72 -16.94
N PRO A 25 -1.47 -8.90 -16.59
CA PRO A 25 -2.63 -8.07 -16.95
C PRO A 25 -2.92 -6.87 -16.02
N PHE A 26 -2.03 -6.51 -15.10
CA PHE A 26 -2.21 -5.32 -14.27
C PHE A 26 -2.29 -4.06 -15.14
N SER A 27 -3.28 -3.20 -14.89
CA SER A 27 -3.50 -1.99 -15.69
C SER A 27 -2.35 -0.98 -15.51
N GLU A 28 -1.73 -0.58 -16.61
CA GLU A 28 -0.71 0.47 -16.62
C GLU A 28 -1.24 1.83 -16.13
N ALA A 29 -2.56 2.06 -16.28
CA ALA A 29 -3.22 3.28 -15.81
C ALA A 29 -3.18 3.42 -14.27
N LEU A 30 -3.03 2.33 -13.54
CA LEU A 30 -2.93 2.31 -12.08
C LEU A 30 -1.50 2.50 -11.56
N LEU A 31 -0.49 2.49 -12.44
CA LEU A 31 0.89 2.74 -12.04
C LEU A 31 1.13 4.24 -11.82
N TRP A 32 2.01 4.55 -10.87
CA TRP A 32 2.40 5.94 -10.62
C TRP A 32 3.14 6.52 -11.81
N LYS A 33 2.68 7.66 -12.29
CA LYS A 33 3.37 8.47 -13.28
C LYS A 33 4.41 9.38 -12.60
N PRO A 34 5.39 9.91 -13.34
CA PRO A 34 6.39 10.84 -12.78
C PRO A 34 5.76 12.02 -12.03
N GLU A 35 4.69 12.61 -12.57
CA GLU A 35 3.97 13.73 -11.96
C GLU A 35 3.27 13.35 -10.64
N HIS A 36 2.76 12.10 -10.52
CA HIS A 36 2.19 11.61 -9.26
C HIS A 36 3.28 11.52 -8.19
N LEU A 37 4.42 10.89 -8.49
CA LEU A 37 5.53 10.75 -7.56
C LEU A 37 6.16 12.09 -7.17
N ALA A 38 6.24 13.04 -8.12
CA ALA A 38 6.67 14.41 -7.82
C ALA A 38 5.70 15.09 -6.83
N ARG A 39 4.38 14.89 -7.00
CA ARG A 39 3.40 15.41 -6.06
C ARG A 39 3.49 14.72 -4.70
N HIS A 40 3.67 13.40 -4.64
CA HIS A 40 3.88 12.67 -3.37
C HIS A 40 5.08 13.23 -2.59
N LEU A 41 6.20 13.51 -3.28
CA LEU A 41 7.35 14.17 -2.67
C LEU A 41 7.08 15.59 -2.21
N ALA A 42 6.22 16.33 -2.93
CA ALA A 42 5.88 17.70 -2.54
C ALA A 42 5.01 17.76 -1.27
N VAL A 43 4.09 16.81 -1.09
CA VAL A 43 3.14 16.83 0.04
C VAL A 43 3.59 16.00 1.24
N ALA A 44 4.34 14.91 1.03
CA ALA A 44 4.75 13.99 2.09
C ALA A 44 6.17 13.45 1.85
N PRO A 45 7.21 14.31 1.76
CA PRO A 45 8.57 13.88 1.37
C PRO A 45 9.19 12.87 2.34
N ALA A 46 8.90 12.96 3.62
CA ALA A 46 9.41 12.06 4.64
C ALA A 46 8.72 10.67 4.66
N LEU A 47 7.67 10.49 3.88
CA LEU A 47 6.83 9.27 3.88
C LEU A 47 6.95 8.45 2.60
N GLN A 48 7.76 8.88 1.64
CA GLN A 48 8.03 8.13 0.42
C GLN A 48 9.35 7.38 0.61
N PHE A 49 9.34 6.05 0.47
CA PHE A 49 10.52 5.24 0.76
C PHE A 49 10.94 4.39 -0.45
N VAL A 50 12.23 4.14 -0.55
CA VAL A 50 12.84 3.21 -1.50
C VAL A 50 13.76 2.24 -0.77
N ALA A 51 13.89 1.03 -1.32
CA ALA A 51 14.89 0.05 -0.92
C ALA A 51 15.98 -0.03 -2.01
N GLU A 52 17.23 -0.01 -1.58
CA GLU A 52 18.39 0.06 -2.46
C GLU A 52 19.44 -1.00 -2.09
N ILE A 53 20.06 -1.62 -3.10
CA ILE A 53 21.25 -2.46 -2.98
C ILE A 53 22.29 -1.95 -3.98
N ASN A 54 23.48 -1.59 -3.50
CA ASN A 54 24.62 -1.13 -4.32
C ASN A 54 24.24 -0.06 -5.34
N GLY A 55 23.43 0.92 -4.96
CA GLY A 55 22.97 2.01 -5.82
C GLY A 55 21.79 1.68 -6.73
N THR A 56 21.31 0.43 -6.75
CA THR A 56 20.16 0.02 -7.56
C THR A 56 18.90 -0.03 -6.71
N LEU A 57 17.83 0.62 -7.16
CA LEU A 57 16.52 0.54 -6.51
C LEU A 57 15.88 -0.83 -6.78
N ILE A 58 15.45 -1.48 -5.71
CA ILE A 58 14.84 -2.81 -5.75
C ILE A 58 13.44 -2.85 -5.14
N GLY A 59 13.00 -1.74 -4.59
CA GLY A 59 11.68 -1.58 -4.02
C GLY A 59 11.33 -0.12 -3.77
N SER A 60 10.04 0.17 -3.73
CA SER A 60 9.48 1.47 -3.35
C SER A 60 8.20 1.29 -2.56
N CYS A 61 7.85 2.25 -1.71
CA CYS A 61 6.53 2.34 -1.13
C CYS A 61 6.12 3.79 -0.90
N SER A 62 4.85 4.09 -1.22
CA SER A 62 4.27 5.42 -1.10
C SER A 62 3.25 5.46 0.04
N ASN A 63 3.13 6.62 0.67
CA ASN A 63 2.23 6.82 1.78
C ASN A 63 1.70 8.26 1.78
N CYS A 64 0.55 8.44 2.48
CA CYS A 64 0.03 9.75 2.84
C CYS A 64 -0.47 9.72 4.29
N ILE A 65 -0.84 10.88 4.82
CA ILE A 65 -1.54 10.96 6.11
C ILE A 65 -3.01 11.28 5.82
N LEU A 66 -3.91 10.56 6.45
CA LEU A 66 -5.36 10.78 6.36
C LEU A 66 -5.89 11.39 7.64
N SER A 67 -6.91 12.26 7.49
CA SER A 67 -7.71 12.72 8.62
C SER A 67 -8.43 11.55 9.29
N GLU A 68 -8.78 11.71 10.56
CA GLU A 68 -9.60 10.72 11.29
C GLU A 68 -10.94 10.49 10.59
N ASN A 69 -11.53 11.54 10.02
CA ASN A 69 -12.80 11.45 9.30
C ASN A 69 -12.68 10.58 8.03
N ALA A 70 -11.64 10.80 7.21
CA ALA A 70 -11.41 10.01 6.00
C ALA A 70 -11.22 8.53 6.34
N TRP A 71 -10.45 8.22 7.40
CA TRP A 71 -10.26 6.85 7.88
C TRP A 71 -11.57 6.20 8.38
N ARG A 72 -12.42 6.94 9.08
CA ARG A 72 -13.67 6.39 9.64
C ARG A 72 -14.77 6.23 8.60
N THR A 73 -14.83 7.13 7.62
CA THR A 73 -15.84 7.06 6.55
C THR A 73 -15.65 5.87 5.64
N ARG A 74 -14.40 5.42 5.45
CA ARG A 74 -14.06 4.20 4.68
C ARG A 74 -14.73 4.21 3.30
N SER A 75 -14.56 5.30 2.57
CA SER A 75 -15.08 5.43 1.21
C SER A 75 -14.19 4.69 0.20
N THR A 76 -14.39 4.91 -1.09
CA THR A 76 -13.50 4.40 -2.14
C THR A 76 -12.06 4.91 -1.93
N TRP A 77 -11.10 4.29 -2.60
CA TRP A 77 -9.70 4.73 -2.55
C TRP A 77 -9.57 6.21 -2.88
N ASP A 78 -10.16 6.67 -4.00
CA ASP A 78 -10.18 8.09 -4.37
C ASP A 78 -10.84 8.97 -3.30
N GLY A 79 -11.94 8.50 -2.74
CA GLY A 79 -12.63 9.20 -1.66
C GLY A 79 -11.81 9.32 -0.37
N MET A 80 -10.89 8.40 -0.12
CA MET A 80 -9.99 8.46 1.05
C MET A 80 -8.76 9.33 0.79
N VAL A 81 -8.08 9.16 -0.35
CA VAL A 81 -6.76 9.79 -0.60
C VAL A 81 -6.83 11.02 -1.52
N GLY A 82 -7.92 11.20 -2.25
CA GLY A 82 -8.08 12.30 -3.23
C GLY A 82 -7.35 12.01 -4.54
N GLY A 83 -7.38 10.75 -4.98
CA GLY A 83 -6.78 10.33 -6.24
C GLY A 83 -5.25 10.26 -6.23
N PRO A 84 -4.64 10.07 -7.40
CA PRO A 84 -3.20 9.82 -7.53
C PRO A 84 -2.32 11.01 -7.14
N PHE A 85 -2.88 12.21 -7.02
CA PHE A 85 -2.18 13.41 -6.57
C PHE A 85 -2.28 13.65 -5.05
N LEU A 86 -2.91 12.74 -4.29
CA LEU A 86 -3.06 12.79 -2.83
C LEU A 86 -3.70 14.11 -2.36
N GLU A 87 -4.77 14.55 -3.02
CA GLU A 87 -5.44 15.82 -2.73
C GLU A 87 -6.05 15.89 -1.32
N ARG A 88 -6.21 14.73 -0.67
CA ARG A 88 -6.70 14.62 0.71
C ARG A 88 -5.61 14.29 1.72
N HIS A 89 -4.34 14.43 1.34
CA HIS A 89 -3.26 14.39 2.33
C HIS A 89 -3.48 15.49 3.37
N ASP A 90 -3.35 15.12 4.65
CA ASP A 90 -3.63 16.02 5.78
C ASP A 90 -2.49 15.90 6.80
N ASP A 91 -1.62 16.92 6.86
CA ASP A 91 -0.50 16.97 7.80
C ASP A 91 -0.93 16.91 9.28
N LEU A 92 -2.19 17.28 9.58
CA LEU A 92 -2.80 17.20 10.90
C LEU A 92 -3.60 15.90 11.11
N GLY A 93 -3.57 15.02 10.13
CA GLY A 93 -4.27 13.74 10.17
C GLY A 93 -3.72 12.79 11.21
N THR A 94 -4.40 11.67 11.41
CA THR A 94 -4.09 10.72 12.49
C THR A 94 -3.70 9.33 12.00
N THR A 95 -3.77 9.09 10.70
CA THR A 95 -3.52 7.77 10.11
C THR A 95 -2.48 7.86 9.01
N LEU A 96 -1.32 7.21 9.19
CA LEU A 96 -0.41 6.94 8.08
C LEU A 96 -1.06 5.90 7.18
N PHE A 97 -1.41 6.27 5.95
CA PHE A 97 -2.04 5.37 4.99
C PHE A 97 -1.05 4.91 3.94
N GLY A 98 -0.81 3.60 3.89
CA GLY A 98 0.03 2.97 2.87
C GLY A 98 -0.72 2.83 1.55
N LEU A 99 -0.18 3.39 0.48
CA LEU A 99 -0.78 3.44 -0.84
C LEU A 99 -0.40 2.21 -1.68
N ASP A 100 0.91 1.94 -1.77
CA ASP A 100 1.46 0.82 -2.53
C ASP A 100 2.75 0.29 -1.91
N ILE A 101 3.18 -0.88 -2.39
CA ILE A 101 4.54 -1.40 -2.28
C ILE A 101 4.88 -2.08 -3.59
N SER A 102 5.95 -1.62 -4.23
CA SER A 102 6.55 -2.24 -5.41
C SER A 102 7.86 -2.89 -5.04
N ILE A 103 8.06 -4.16 -5.42
CA ILE A 103 9.32 -4.89 -5.20
C ILE A 103 9.67 -5.61 -6.50
N HIS A 104 10.88 -5.35 -6.99
CA HIS A 104 11.43 -6.00 -8.17
C HIS A 104 11.30 -7.54 -8.05
N PRO A 105 10.77 -8.24 -9.05
CA PRO A 105 10.44 -9.67 -8.95
C PRO A 105 11.58 -10.56 -8.43
N VAL A 106 12.81 -10.34 -8.90
CA VAL A 106 13.98 -11.14 -8.47
C VAL A 106 14.42 -10.89 -7.02
N HIS A 107 13.90 -9.85 -6.39
CA HIS A 107 14.18 -9.49 -5.00
C HIS A 107 13.02 -9.80 -4.04
N ARG A 108 11.91 -10.35 -4.52
CA ARG A 108 10.79 -10.77 -3.69
C ARG A 108 11.18 -11.90 -2.73
N ARG A 109 10.39 -12.06 -1.66
CA ARG A 109 10.60 -13.08 -0.61
C ARG A 109 11.97 -13.00 0.13
N LYS A 110 12.64 -11.85 0.05
CA LYS A 110 13.90 -11.55 0.76
C LYS A 110 13.71 -10.58 1.93
N GLY A 111 12.48 -10.42 2.42
CA GLY A 111 12.17 -9.59 3.59
C GLY A 111 11.98 -8.09 3.32
N ILE A 112 12.07 -7.62 2.06
CA ILE A 112 11.97 -6.20 1.72
C ILE A 112 10.59 -5.62 2.13
N GLY A 113 9.50 -6.31 1.81
CA GLY A 113 8.16 -5.90 2.21
C GLY A 113 8.04 -5.73 3.73
N ARG A 114 8.59 -6.68 4.51
CA ARG A 114 8.61 -6.58 5.96
C ARG A 114 9.37 -5.35 6.45
N GLN A 115 10.49 -5.00 5.83
CA GLN A 115 11.24 -3.78 6.18
C GLN A 115 10.45 -2.51 5.87
N PHE A 116 9.72 -2.43 4.75
CA PHE A 116 8.84 -1.32 4.46
C PHE A 116 7.74 -1.18 5.52
N TYR A 117 7.10 -2.29 5.94
CA TYR A 117 6.12 -2.25 7.02
C TYR A 117 6.72 -1.78 8.34
N GLN A 118 7.91 -2.26 8.72
CA GLN A 118 8.62 -1.77 9.91
C GLN A 118 8.96 -0.29 9.81
N THR A 119 9.34 0.21 8.64
CA THR A 119 9.60 1.64 8.41
C THR A 119 8.31 2.47 8.56
N ARG A 120 7.18 1.99 8.03
CA ARG A 120 5.86 2.61 8.20
C ARG A 120 5.42 2.65 9.67
N PHE A 121 5.62 1.55 10.41
CA PHE A 121 5.26 1.50 11.83
C PHE A 121 6.12 2.44 12.68
N ARG A 122 7.42 2.55 12.39
CA ARG A 122 8.29 3.56 13.01
C ARG A 122 7.82 4.98 12.69
N ALA A 123 7.50 5.28 11.43
CA ALA A 123 6.97 6.59 11.05
C ALA A 123 5.69 6.95 11.81
N VAL A 124 4.78 5.99 12.08
CA VAL A 124 3.60 6.21 12.93
C VAL A 124 4.02 6.62 14.34
N GLN A 125 4.99 5.91 14.93
CA GLN A 125 5.48 6.20 16.28
C GLN A 125 6.20 7.54 16.36
N ASP A 126 7.13 7.80 15.42
CA ASP A 126 7.94 9.01 15.38
C ASP A 126 7.09 10.29 15.15
N LEU A 127 6.01 10.18 14.39
CA LEU A 127 5.05 11.26 14.13
C LEU A 127 3.93 11.36 15.16
N GLY A 128 3.85 10.45 16.14
CA GLY A 128 2.76 10.41 17.12
C GLY A 128 1.38 10.15 16.53
N LEU A 129 1.31 9.46 15.38
CA LEU A 129 0.04 9.12 14.74
C LEU A 129 -0.68 7.99 15.49
N ARG A 130 -2.00 7.94 15.36
CA ARG A 130 -2.82 6.94 16.06
C ARG A 130 -2.68 5.54 15.48
N ARG A 131 -2.39 5.43 14.18
CA ARG A 131 -2.34 4.15 13.47
C ARG A 131 -1.61 4.22 12.13
N TYR A 132 -1.22 3.06 11.68
CA TYR A 132 -1.00 2.75 10.28
C TYR A 132 -2.27 2.12 9.70
N GLY A 133 -2.67 2.53 8.51
CA GLY A 133 -3.76 1.94 7.74
C GLY A 133 -3.32 1.59 6.32
N THR A 134 -3.95 0.62 5.70
CA THR A 134 -3.76 0.29 4.28
C THR A 134 -4.93 -0.54 3.77
N ALA A 135 -5.13 -0.56 2.46
CA ALA A 135 -6.06 -1.45 1.81
C ALA A 135 -5.27 -2.57 1.09
N SER A 136 -5.52 -3.81 1.45
CA SER A 136 -4.96 -4.96 0.77
C SER A 136 -5.82 -5.35 -0.41
N ARG A 137 -5.22 -5.45 -1.59
CA ARG A 137 -5.80 -6.19 -2.71
C ARG A 137 -6.07 -7.64 -2.31
N LEU A 138 -7.01 -8.28 -3.00
CA LEU A 138 -7.40 -9.68 -2.81
C LEU A 138 -7.32 -10.44 -4.15
N PRO A 139 -6.13 -10.55 -4.75
CA PRO A 139 -6.01 -10.99 -6.14
C PRO A 139 -6.44 -12.45 -6.39
N ASP A 140 -6.57 -13.25 -5.33
CA ASP A 140 -7.06 -14.62 -5.45
C ASP A 140 -8.59 -14.72 -5.22
N LEU A 141 -9.27 -13.59 -4.98
CA LEU A 141 -10.74 -13.52 -4.81
C LEU A 141 -11.46 -13.85 -6.12
N GLN A 142 -10.92 -13.41 -7.27
CA GLN A 142 -11.54 -13.66 -8.58
C GLN A 142 -11.74 -15.14 -8.87
N GLU A 143 -10.81 -16.00 -8.44
CA GLU A 143 -10.87 -17.45 -8.62
C GLU A 143 -11.72 -18.16 -7.56
N SER A 144 -12.26 -17.40 -6.61
CA SER A 144 -13.08 -17.92 -5.51
C SER A 144 -14.57 -17.83 -5.84
N ASN A 145 -15.38 -18.78 -5.34
CA ASN A 145 -16.85 -18.72 -5.38
C ASN A 145 -17.44 -17.97 -4.16
N LEU A 146 -16.59 -17.50 -3.23
CA LEU A 146 -17.02 -16.82 -2.01
C LEU A 146 -17.30 -15.34 -2.30
N ASP A 147 -18.19 -14.72 -1.53
CA ASP A 147 -18.25 -13.27 -1.46
C ASP A 147 -17.02 -12.71 -0.71
N ILE A 148 -16.82 -11.38 -0.77
CA ILE A 148 -15.64 -10.76 -0.16
C ILE A 148 -15.56 -10.99 1.35
N LYS A 149 -16.69 -10.98 2.07
CA LYS A 149 -16.71 -11.12 3.53
C LYS A 149 -16.35 -12.56 3.92
N GLU A 150 -16.98 -13.53 3.27
CA GLU A 150 -16.67 -14.94 3.45
C GLU A 150 -15.20 -15.23 3.09
N TYR A 151 -14.70 -14.66 1.97
CA TYR A 151 -13.32 -14.82 1.55
C TYR A 151 -12.33 -14.29 2.58
N VAL A 152 -12.52 -13.04 3.03
CA VAL A 152 -11.65 -12.42 4.03
C VAL A 152 -11.70 -13.20 5.34
N GLN A 153 -12.89 -13.65 5.80
CA GLN A 153 -13.01 -14.46 7.01
C GLN A 153 -12.27 -15.81 6.89
N ALA A 154 -12.37 -16.48 5.75
CA ALA A 154 -11.63 -17.73 5.51
C ALA A 154 -10.11 -17.51 5.55
N VAL A 155 -9.61 -16.37 5.01
CA VAL A 155 -8.18 -16.03 5.10
C VAL A 155 -7.78 -15.72 6.55
N LEU A 156 -8.60 -14.98 7.30
CA LEU A 156 -8.34 -14.65 8.71
C LEU A 156 -8.34 -15.90 9.60
N ALA A 157 -9.23 -16.86 9.33
CA ALA A 157 -9.28 -18.13 10.04
C ALA A 157 -8.11 -19.08 9.71
N GLY A 158 -7.38 -18.80 8.60
CA GLY A 158 -6.32 -19.67 8.10
C GLY A 158 -6.81 -20.83 7.22
N ASP A 159 -8.10 -20.87 6.90
CA ASP A 159 -8.73 -21.87 6.02
C ASP A 159 -8.37 -21.62 4.54
N ARG A 160 -7.91 -20.42 4.23
CA ARG A 160 -7.47 -20.01 2.89
C ARG A 160 -6.20 -19.17 2.96
N VAL A 161 -5.38 -19.27 1.93
CA VAL A 161 -4.22 -18.41 1.72
C VAL A 161 -4.53 -17.45 0.58
N ASP A 162 -4.31 -16.15 0.79
CA ASP A 162 -4.29 -15.12 -0.23
C ASP A 162 -2.86 -14.61 -0.39
N ARG A 163 -2.39 -14.48 -1.64
CA ARG A 163 -0.98 -14.11 -1.93
C ARG A 163 -0.60 -12.71 -1.45
N THR A 164 -1.57 -11.83 -1.18
CA THR A 164 -1.34 -10.47 -0.68
C THR A 164 -1.75 -10.33 0.78
N LEU A 165 -2.99 -10.66 1.14
CA LEU A 165 -3.53 -10.47 2.49
C LEU A 165 -2.81 -11.33 3.54
N THR A 166 -2.58 -12.62 3.25
CA THR A 166 -1.95 -13.54 4.23
C THR A 166 -0.55 -13.09 4.69
N PRO A 167 0.36 -12.64 3.79
CA PRO A 167 1.64 -12.09 4.23
C PRO A 167 1.51 -10.84 5.09
N LEU A 168 0.54 -9.96 4.80
CA LEU A 168 0.32 -8.73 5.56
C LEU A 168 -0.12 -9.01 6.99
N LEU A 169 -1.03 -9.94 7.19
CA LEU A 169 -1.46 -10.35 8.53
C LEU A 169 -0.27 -10.83 9.39
N ARG A 170 0.72 -11.49 8.79
CA ARG A 170 1.96 -11.92 9.47
C ARG A 170 2.88 -10.76 9.88
N TYR A 171 2.66 -9.56 9.35
CA TYR A 171 3.39 -8.35 9.77
C TYR A 171 2.74 -7.67 10.98
N GLY A 172 1.63 -8.19 11.49
CA GLY A 172 0.98 -7.72 12.70
C GLY A 172 -0.12 -6.70 12.46
N VAL A 173 -0.58 -6.54 11.21
CA VAL A 173 -1.77 -5.73 10.92
C VAL A 173 -3.03 -6.58 11.15
N SER A 174 -4.13 -5.92 11.54
CA SER A 174 -5.43 -6.53 11.73
C SER A 174 -6.42 -6.07 10.66
N CYS A 175 -7.28 -6.94 10.18
CA CYS A 175 -8.36 -6.57 9.26
C CYS A 175 -9.48 -5.88 10.03
N VAL A 176 -9.91 -4.70 9.56
CA VAL A 176 -10.96 -3.88 10.20
C VAL A 176 -12.21 -3.73 9.36
N ALA A 177 -12.15 -4.01 8.06
CA ALA A 177 -13.30 -4.03 7.18
C ALA A 177 -13.00 -4.79 5.87
N SER A 178 -14.07 -5.30 5.24
CA SER A 178 -14.09 -5.70 3.83
C SER A 178 -14.77 -4.58 3.04
N MET A 179 -14.14 -4.13 1.96
CA MET A 179 -14.58 -2.98 1.16
C MET A 179 -14.94 -3.45 -0.24
N GLU A 180 -16.21 -3.34 -0.61
CA GLU A 180 -16.68 -3.55 -1.99
C GLU A 180 -16.55 -2.24 -2.78
N ASN A 181 -16.31 -2.33 -4.09
CA ASN A 181 -16.15 -1.19 -4.99
C ASN A 181 -15.13 -0.16 -4.46
N PHE A 182 -14.02 -0.65 -3.91
CA PHE A 182 -13.02 0.20 -3.27
C PHE A 182 -12.13 0.91 -4.29
N MET A 183 -11.65 0.18 -5.29
CA MET A 183 -10.85 0.70 -6.41
C MET A 183 -10.95 -0.27 -7.60
N GLU A 184 -10.72 0.23 -8.80
CA GLU A 184 -10.69 -0.61 -9.99
C GLU A 184 -9.57 -1.65 -9.88
N ASP A 185 -9.96 -2.92 -9.71
CA ASP A 185 -9.05 -4.06 -9.62
C ASP A 185 -9.82 -5.38 -9.92
N PRO A 186 -9.89 -5.78 -11.19
CA PRO A 186 -10.62 -6.98 -11.59
C PRO A 186 -10.22 -8.26 -10.86
N GLU A 187 -8.91 -8.45 -10.55
CA GLU A 187 -8.44 -9.63 -9.81
C GLU A 187 -9.04 -9.69 -8.39
N SER A 188 -9.30 -8.53 -7.78
CA SER A 188 -9.93 -8.40 -6.46
C SER A 188 -11.43 -8.15 -6.53
N ARG A 189 -12.07 -8.25 -7.71
CA ARG A 189 -13.47 -7.84 -7.96
C ARG A 189 -13.76 -6.44 -7.40
N ASP A 190 -12.87 -5.49 -7.70
CA ASP A 190 -12.89 -4.10 -7.23
C ASP A 190 -12.96 -3.94 -5.69
N SER A 191 -12.56 -4.97 -4.97
CA SER A 191 -12.69 -5.07 -3.52
C SER A 191 -11.33 -5.04 -2.81
N ALA A 192 -11.35 -4.69 -1.51
CA ALA A 192 -10.14 -4.67 -0.69
C ALA A 192 -10.44 -5.07 0.78
N ALA A 193 -9.43 -5.59 1.46
CA ALA A 193 -9.45 -5.70 2.91
C ALA A 193 -8.76 -4.49 3.53
N LEU A 194 -9.48 -3.71 4.34
CA LEU A 194 -8.91 -2.58 5.06
C LEU A 194 -8.21 -3.08 6.33
N LEU A 195 -6.94 -2.72 6.46
CA LEU A 195 -6.07 -3.20 7.51
C LEU A 195 -5.58 -2.04 8.37
N GLU A 196 -5.40 -2.28 9.67
CA GLU A 196 -4.77 -1.32 10.58
C GLU A 196 -3.70 -1.98 11.46
N TRP A 197 -2.76 -1.16 11.90
CA TRP A 197 -1.82 -1.44 12.99
C TRP A 197 -1.80 -0.24 13.94
N LYS A 198 -1.73 -0.50 15.24
CA LYS A 198 -1.60 0.52 16.29
C LYS A 198 -0.31 0.29 17.08
N PRO A 199 0.39 1.39 17.48
CA PRO A 199 1.56 1.30 18.34
C PRO A 199 1.22 0.76 19.73
#